data_ebb96cdc1ec562c39dcf9c170fbbe517
#
_entry.id   ebb96cdc1ec562c39dcf9c170fbbe517
#
_cell.length_a   1.000
_cell.length_b   1.000
_cell.length_c   1.000
_cell.angle_alpha   90.00
_cell.angle_beta   90.00
_cell.angle_gamma   90.00
#
_symmetry.space_group_name_H-M   'P 1'
#
loop_
_entity.id
_entity.type
_entity.pdbx_description
1 polymer ?
#
loop_
_entity_poly.entity_id
_entity_poly.type
_entity_poly.pdbx_seq_one_letter_code
_entity_poly.pdbx_strand_id
1 'polypeptide(L)'
;MSESSARNASGAAARPRRSLFALYAVLAVCAAPVLAAALVYFLEWRPGSAGTNYGDLVEPQRAVPPAEQLQLTNLDGTPFDLRSLNGKWVMVAAHGGDCGDECAKKLYIMRQTHASTGKNVGRIERVWLILDDEPVPTVVIRAYEGTHMVRARSEQVGNFLALPSGVDATPAALGQHIWLIDPRNNLMLRFPENPDPLRLRDDIGKLLHASRIG
;
A
#
# COMPACT_ATOMS: atom_id res chain seq x y z
N MET A 1 52.43 -88.87 9.71
CA MET A 1 51.18 -89.06 9.02
C MET A 1 50.07 -88.50 9.92
N SER A 2 49.60 -87.32 9.69
CA SER A 2 48.38 -86.77 10.35
C SER A 2 47.96 -85.63 9.53
N GLU A 3 46.81 -85.78 8.86
CA GLU A 3 46.10 -84.73 8.09
C GLU A 3 45.39 -83.80 9.03
N SER A 4 45.66 -82.52 8.85
CA SER A 4 44.94 -81.46 9.54
C SER A 4 43.78 -80.96 8.66
N SER A 5 42.60 -81.29 9.11
CA SER A 5 41.32 -80.84 8.46
C SER A 5 41.04 -79.39 8.78
N ALA A 6 41.16 -78.50 7.78
CA ALA A 6 40.79 -77.12 7.88
C ALA A 6 39.26 -76.93 7.76
N ARG A 7 38.64 -76.54 8.85
CA ARG A 7 37.16 -76.14 8.83
C ARG A 7 37.01 -74.78 8.28
N ASN A 8 36.38 -74.68 7.13
CA ASN A 8 35.84 -73.45 6.53
C ASN A 8 34.68 -72.91 7.34
N ALA A 9 34.89 -71.87 8.09
CA ALA A 9 33.81 -71.12 8.74
C ALA A 9 33.29 -70.04 7.77
N SER A 10 32.25 -70.37 7.06
CA SER A 10 31.43 -69.37 6.29
C SER A 10 30.76 -68.39 7.24
N GLY A 11 31.36 -67.23 7.44
CA GLY A 11 30.71 -66.10 8.10
C GLY A 11 29.56 -65.54 7.24
N ALA A 12 28.34 -65.89 7.57
CA ALA A 12 27.17 -65.27 7.00
C ALA A 12 27.13 -63.78 7.44
N ALA A 13 27.47 -62.86 6.53
CA ALA A 13 27.35 -61.43 6.75
C ALA A 13 25.86 -61.07 6.99
N ALA A 14 25.54 -60.70 8.22
CA ALA A 14 24.23 -60.22 8.59
C ALA A 14 23.89 -58.95 7.75
N ARG A 15 22.91 -59.06 6.88
CA ARG A 15 22.37 -57.91 6.13
C ARG A 15 21.85 -56.87 7.12
N PRO A 16 22.31 -55.57 7.07
CA PRO A 16 21.83 -54.54 7.97
C PRO A 16 20.30 -54.39 7.74
N ARG A 17 19.55 -54.58 8.80
CA ARG A 17 18.12 -54.22 8.81
C ARG A 17 18.01 -52.74 8.49
N ARG A 18 17.68 -52.39 7.26
CA ARG A 18 17.43 -50.99 6.86
C ARG A 18 16.35 -50.45 7.79
N SER A 19 16.73 -49.55 8.65
CA SER A 19 15.84 -48.94 9.63
C SER A 19 14.75 -48.18 8.90
N LEU A 20 13.51 -48.60 9.03
CA LEU A 20 12.31 -47.88 8.52
C LEU A 20 12.27 -46.47 9.09
N PHE A 21 12.90 -46.28 10.25
CA PHE A 21 13.07 -44.96 10.87
C PHE A 21 13.81 -43.97 9.95
N ALA A 22 14.89 -44.40 9.28
CA ALA A 22 15.59 -43.53 8.35
C ALA A 22 14.73 -43.11 7.15
N LEU A 23 13.88 -44.03 6.66
CA LEU A 23 12.95 -43.75 5.59
C LEU A 23 11.89 -42.70 6.03
N TYR A 24 11.31 -42.90 7.22
CA TYR A 24 10.30 -41.93 7.75
C TYR A 24 10.94 -40.58 8.09
N ALA A 25 12.18 -40.56 8.56
CA ALA A 25 12.89 -39.29 8.82
C ALA A 25 13.12 -38.50 7.53
N VAL A 26 13.54 -39.15 6.45
CA VAL A 26 13.70 -38.47 5.15
C VAL A 26 12.37 -37.98 4.62
N LEU A 27 11.31 -38.80 4.68
CA LEU A 27 9.95 -38.41 4.27
C LEU A 27 9.45 -37.20 5.08
N ALA A 28 9.66 -37.18 6.40
CA ALA A 28 9.26 -36.08 7.26
C ALA A 28 9.99 -34.77 6.90
N VAL A 29 11.30 -34.83 6.67
CA VAL A 29 12.10 -33.67 6.27
C VAL A 29 11.66 -33.14 4.91
N CYS A 30 11.34 -34.02 3.95
CA CYS A 30 10.85 -33.60 2.63
C CYS A 30 9.42 -33.05 2.67
N ALA A 31 8.55 -33.59 3.55
CA ALA A 31 7.17 -33.15 3.66
C ALA A 31 7.01 -31.87 4.52
N ALA A 32 7.92 -31.63 5.48
CA ALA A 32 7.83 -30.53 6.42
C ALA A 32 7.67 -29.14 5.75
N PRO A 33 8.44 -28.75 4.72
CA PRO A 33 8.28 -27.44 4.08
C PRO A 33 6.94 -27.31 3.35
N VAL A 34 6.43 -28.40 2.75
CA VAL A 34 5.14 -28.40 2.06
C VAL A 34 4.00 -28.25 3.07
N LEU A 35 4.05 -29.02 4.18
CA LEU A 35 3.07 -28.92 5.26
C LEU A 35 3.11 -27.55 5.94
N ALA A 36 4.31 -26.99 6.17
CA ALA A 36 4.47 -25.66 6.73
C ALA A 36 3.87 -24.58 5.80
N ALA A 37 4.14 -24.66 4.50
CA ALA A 37 3.57 -23.74 3.52
C ALA A 37 2.04 -23.85 3.44
N ALA A 38 1.51 -25.07 3.45
CA ALA A 38 0.07 -25.32 3.48
C ALA A 38 -0.57 -24.75 4.76
N LEU A 39 0.07 -24.97 5.92
CA LEU A 39 -0.42 -24.46 7.20
C LEU A 39 -0.48 -22.94 7.21
N VAL A 40 0.59 -22.28 6.76
CA VAL A 40 0.64 -20.81 6.62
C VAL A 40 -0.45 -20.30 5.69
N TYR A 41 -0.67 -21.00 4.57
CA TYR A 41 -1.69 -20.63 3.57
C TYR A 41 -3.12 -20.79 4.10
N PHE A 42 -3.44 -21.95 4.70
CA PHE A 42 -4.81 -22.24 5.16
C PHE A 42 -5.18 -21.55 6.48
N LEU A 43 -4.22 -21.28 7.35
CA LEU A 43 -4.45 -20.54 8.59
C LEU A 43 -4.36 -19.02 8.39
N GLU A 44 -4.10 -18.54 7.17
CA GLU A 44 -3.83 -17.12 6.87
C GLU A 44 -2.79 -16.51 7.84
N TRP A 45 -1.98 -17.40 8.48
CA TRP A 45 -0.98 -16.99 9.43
C TRP A 45 0.17 -16.30 8.70
N ARG A 46 0.16 -14.98 8.74
CA ARG A 46 1.22 -14.12 8.20
C ARG A 46 2.14 -13.67 9.36
N PRO A 47 3.11 -14.47 9.78
CA PRO A 47 4.06 -14.02 10.80
C PRO A 47 4.86 -12.85 10.22
N GLY A 48 4.69 -11.69 10.81
CA GLY A 48 5.40 -10.48 10.36
C GLY A 48 4.71 -9.68 9.26
N SER A 49 3.38 -9.72 9.15
CA SER A 49 2.62 -8.75 8.34
C SER A 49 2.53 -7.35 9.01
N ALA A 50 3.62 -6.89 9.63
CA ALA A 50 3.94 -5.49 9.54
C ALA A 50 4.19 -5.25 8.05
N GLY A 51 3.17 -4.76 7.33
CA GLY A 51 3.24 -4.56 5.89
C GLY A 51 4.56 -3.87 5.54
N THR A 52 5.20 -4.27 4.45
CA THR A 52 6.38 -3.59 3.94
C THR A 52 6.09 -2.13 3.57
N ASN A 53 4.81 -1.76 3.60
CA ASN A 53 4.29 -0.44 3.33
C ASN A 53 4.04 0.32 4.64
N TYR A 54 4.34 1.59 4.62
CA TYR A 54 4.02 2.51 5.71
C TYR A 54 2.54 2.91 5.70
N GLY A 55 1.98 3.10 4.50
CA GLY A 55 0.55 3.33 4.31
C GLY A 55 -0.25 2.03 4.37
N ASP A 56 -1.47 2.11 4.91
CA ASP A 56 -2.43 1.02 4.92
C ASP A 56 -3.01 0.80 3.51
N LEU A 57 -3.04 -0.45 3.06
CA LEU A 57 -3.75 -0.79 1.83
C LEU A 57 -5.26 -0.62 2.02
N VAL A 58 -5.92 -0.04 1.03
CA VAL A 58 -7.38 0.06 0.98
C VAL A 58 -7.94 -1.22 0.38
N GLU A 59 -8.55 -2.05 1.22
CA GLU A 59 -9.19 -3.29 0.80
C GLU A 59 -10.67 -3.31 1.22
N PRO A 60 -11.60 -3.64 0.31
CA PRO A 60 -11.41 -3.86 -1.12
C PRO A 60 -11.02 -2.56 -1.85
N GLN A 61 -10.29 -2.69 -2.97
CA GLN A 61 -9.95 -1.53 -3.81
C GLN A 61 -11.21 -0.77 -4.23
N ARG A 62 -11.13 0.55 -4.20
CA ARG A 62 -12.22 1.45 -4.59
C ARG A 62 -11.83 2.22 -5.85
N ALA A 63 -12.56 2.01 -6.93
CA ALA A 63 -12.35 2.82 -8.13
C ALA A 63 -12.78 4.28 -7.88
N VAL A 64 -12.08 5.22 -8.49
CA VAL A 64 -12.47 6.63 -8.49
C VAL A 64 -13.87 6.74 -9.12
N PRO A 65 -14.85 7.31 -8.39
CA PRO A 65 -16.20 7.46 -8.91
C PRO A 65 -16.22 8.35 -10.16
N PRO A 66 -17.21 8.15 -11.05
CA PRO A 66 -17.43 9.06 -12.17
C PRO A 66 -17.85 10.45 -11.69
N ALA A 67 -17.70 11.46 -12.54
CA ALA A 67 -17.96 12.86 -12.20
C ALA A 67 -19.38 13.13 -11.71
N GLU A 68 -20.35 12.30 -12.09
CA GLU A 68 -21.75 12.40 -11.62
C GLU A 68 -21.89 12.04 -10.13
N GLN A 69 -21.01 11.17 -9.61
CA GLN A 69 -21.00 10.71 -8.21
C GLN A 69 -20.01 11.49 -7.34
N LEU A 70 -18.90 11.94 -7.93
CA LEU A 70 -17.89 12.76 -7.27
C LEU A 70 -17.75 14.08 -8.03
N GLN A 71 -18.64 15.01 -7.73
CA GLN A 71 -18.69 16.33 -8.37
C GLN A 71 -17.59 17.21 -7.80
N LEU A 72 -16.57 17.48 -8.60
CA LEU A 72 -15.45 18.34 -8.25
C LEU A 72 -15.47 19.59 -9.13
N THR A 73 -15.11 20.72 -8.52
CA THR A 73 -15.08 22.02 -9.19
C THR A 73 -13.77 22.73 -8.88
N ASN A 74 -13.08 23.18 -9.91
CA ASN A 74 -11.89 24.02 -9.76
C ASN A 74 -12.23 25.35 -9.06
N LEU A 75 -11.23 26.06 -8.55
CA LEU A 75 -11.42 27.36 -7.89
C LEU A 75 -12.03 28.43 -8.83
N ASP A 76 -11.87 28.28 -10.13
CA ASP A 76 -12.46 29.16 -11.15
C ASP A 76 -13.92 28.79 -11.53
N GLY A 77 -14.50 27.78 -10.87
CA GLY A 77 -15.86 27.31 -11.12
C GLY A 77 -15.99 26.30 -12.26
N THR A 78 -14.91 25.93 -12.94
CA THR A 78 -14.96 24.90 -13.99
C THR A 78 -15.04 23.49 -13.38
N PRO A 79 -15.77 22.55 -14.01
CA PRO A 79 -15.84 21.17 -13.52
C PRO A 79 -14.48 20.49 -13.64
N PHE A 80 -14.16 19.62 -12.69
CA PHE A 80 -12.96 18.80 -12.68
C PHE A 80 -13.33 17.32 -12.56
N ASP A 81 -12.75 16.47 -13.36
CA ASP A 81 -12.88 15.02 -13.24
C ASP A 81 -11.56 14.41 -12.75
N LEU A 82 -11.59 13.82 -11.56
CA LEU A 82 -10.40 13.16 -10.97
C LEU A 82 -9.89 12.02 -11.85
N ARG A 83 -10.76 11.38 -12.62
CA ARG A 83 -10.41 10.32 -13.57
C ARG A 83 -9.59 10.81 -14.76
N SER A 84 -9.59 12.12 -15.02
CA SER A 84 -8.74 12.72 -16.06
C SER A 84 -7.24 12.57 -15.78
N LEU A 85 -6.88 12.31 -14.50
CA LEU A 85 -5.51 12.03 -14.07
C LEU A 85 -5.10 10.56 -14.28
N ASN A 86 -5.88 9.77 -15.00
CA ASN A 86 -5.55 8.39 -15.35
C ASN A 86 -4.13 8.29 -15.95
N GLY A 87 -3.39 7.25 -15.58
CA GLY A 87 -1.99 7.10 -15.96
C GLY A 87 -1.01 7.79 -15.00
N LYS A 88 -1.48 8.49 -13.97
CA LYS A 88 -0.66 9.13 -12.94
C LYS A 88 -0.95 8.56 -11.56
N TRP A 89 0.04 8.60 -10.70
CA TRP A 89 -0.14 8.44 -9.26
C TRP A 89 -0.69 9.73 -8.70
N VAL A 90 -1.76 9.68 -7.92
CA VAL A 90 -2.39 10.90 -7.39
C VAL A 90 -2.36 10.88 -5.87
N MET A 91 -1.63 11.81 -5.28
CA MET A 91 -1.70 12.09 -3.84
C MET A 91 -2.89 13.00 -3.56
N VAL A 92 -3.74 12.60 -2.62
CA VAL A 92 -4.96 13.34 -2.27
C VAL A 92 -4.92 13.73 -0.80
N ALA A 93 -5.21 14.99 -0.51
CA ALA A 93 -5.53 15.50 0.82
C ALA A 93 -6.92 16.15 0.79
N ALA A 94 -7.63 16.14 1.92
CA ALA A 94 -8.97 16.72 2.05
C ALA A 94 -9.01 17.64 3.27
N HIS A 95 -9.31 18.92 3.10
CA HIS A 95 -9.37 19.93 4.16
C HIS A 95 -10.32 21.08 3.78
N GLY A 96 -10.60 21.95 4.74
CA GLY A 96 -11.29 23.23 4.48
C GLY A 96 -10.43 24.21 3.67
N GLY A 97 -11.10 25.19 3.06
CA GLY A 97 -10.46 26.19 2.19
C GLY A 97 -9.58 27.19 2.94
N ASP A 98 -9.83 27.44 4.22
CA ASP A 98 -8.98 28.30 5.08
C ASP A 98 -7.56 27.78 5.26
N CYS A 99 -7.38 26.46 5.07
CA CYS A 99 -6.10 25.74 5.17
C CYS A 99 -5.30 26.09 6.41
N GLY A 100 -5.82 25.75 7.59
CA GLY A 100 -5.10 25.85 8.86
C GLY A 100 -3.82 24.98 8.90
N ASP A 101 -3.13 24.97 10.02
CA ASP A 101 -1.80 24.35 10.19
C ASP A 101 -1.74 22.89 9.74
N GLU A 102 -2.75 22.07 10.06
CA GLU A 102 -2.78 20.66 9.67
C GLU A 102 -2.94 20.46 8.15
N CYS A 103 -3.73 21.31 7.51
CA CYS A 103 -3.82 21.36 6.05
C CYS A 103 -2.49 21.73 5.44
N ALA A 104 -1.90 22.86 5.87
CA ALA A 104 -0.62 23.34 5.37
C ALA A 104 0.49 22.31 5.52
N LYS A 105 0.53 21.59 6.64
CA LYS A 105 1.47 20.50 6.89
C LYS A 105 1.32 19.37 5.89
N LYS A 106 0.09 18.92 5.60
CA LYS A 106 -0.15 17.84 4.63
C LYS A 106 0.15 18.26 3.19
N LEU A 107 -0.25 19.46 2.79
CA LEU A 107 0.10 20.00 1.47
C LEU A 107 1.61 20.16 1.31
N TYR A 108 2.31 20.58 2.38
CA TYR A 108 3.78 20.64 2.41
C TYR A 108 4.41 19.26 2.22
N ILE A 109 3.94 18.23 2.95
CA ILE A 109 4.42 16.86 2.80
C ILE A 109 4.22 16.39 1.35
N MET A 110 3.04 16.58 0.77
CA MET A 110 2.75 16.20 -0.61
C MET A 110 3.67 16.92 -1.61
N ARG A 111 3.90 18.23 -1.43
CA ARG A 111 4.80 19.02 -2.27
C ARG A 111 6.24 18.51 -2.17
N GLN A 112 6.76 18.29 -0.95
CA GLN A 112 8.12 17.81 -0.74
C GLN A 112 8.31 16.39 -1.29
N THR A 113 7.36 15.51 -1.06
CA THR A 113 7.39 14.15 -1.61
C THR A 113 7.40 14.18 -3.14
N HIS A 114 6.52 14.94 -3.77
CA HIS A 114 6.50 15.13 -5.22
C HIS A 114 7.85 15.62 -5.75
N ALA A 115 8.40 16.68 -5.18
CA ALA A 115 9.70 17.24 -5.59
C ALA A 115 10.85 16.23 -5.43
N SER A 116 10.80 15.37 -4.39
CA SER A 116 11.84 14.38 -4.10
C SER A 116 11.88 13.20 -5.08
N THR A 117 10.86 13.03 -5.92
CA THR A 117 10.79 11.90 -6.88
C THR A 117 11.69 12.07 -8.12
N GLY A 118 12.32 13.25 -8.28
CA GLY A 118 13.29 13.51 -9.32
C GLY A 118 12.76 13.26 -10.72
N LYS A 119 13.37 12.32 -11.46
CA LYS A 119 12.95 11.98 -12.83
C LYS A 119 11.50 11.47 -12.95
N ASN A 120 10.91 11.03 -11.85
CA ASN A 120 9.55 10.52 -11.80
C ASN A 120 8.52 11.59 -11.43
N VAL A 121 8.91 12.87 -11.29
CA VAL A 121 8.03 13.97 -10.88
C VAL A 121 6.80 14.07 -11.79
N GLY A 122 6.95 13.87 -13.09
CA GLY A 122 5.84 13.91 -14.05
C GLY A 122 4.88 12.72 -13.97
N ARG A 123 5.16 11.71 -13.12
CA ARG A 123 4.31 10.54 -12.90
C ARG A 123 3.36 10.70 -11.71
N ILE A 124 3.47 11.79 -10.97
CA ILE A 124 2.70 12.05 -9.76
C ILE A 124 1.95 13.36 -9.90
N GLU A 125 0.69 13.36 -9.51
CA GLU A 125 -0.14 14.54 -9.37
C GLU A 125 -0.54 14.74 -7.91
N ARG A 126 -0.90 15.96 -7.56
CA ARG A 126 -1.32 16.35 -6.22
C ARG A 126 -2.70 16.98 -6.30
N VAL A 127 -3.63 16.50 -5.50
CA VAL A 127 -4.99 17.00 -5.44
C VAL A 127 -5.33 17.38 -4.00
N TRP A 128 -5.88 18.56 -3.82
CA TRP A 128 -6.46 19.00 -2.58
C TRP A 128 -7.97 19.13 -2.76
N LEU A 129 -8.74 18.29 -2.07
CA LEU A 129 -10.18 18.32 -2.00
C LEU A 129 -10.59 19.31 -0.92
N ILE A 130 -11.20 20.43 -1.31
CA ILE A 130 -11.68 21.48 -0.42
C ILE A 130 -13.11 21.14 -0.04
N LEU A 131 -13.36 20.90 1.25
CA LEU A 131 -14.60 20.31 1.76
C LEU A 131 -15.65 21.36 2.17
N ASP A 132 -15.38 22.63 1.96
CA ASP A 132 -16.25 23.76 2.31
C ASP A 132 -16.20 24.86 1.23
N ASP A 133 -16.89 25.96 1.48
CA ASP A 133 -16.93 27.13 0.59
C ASP A 133 -16.03 28.27 1.06
N GLU A 134 -15.21 28.05 2.10
CA GLU A 134 -14.28 29.07 2.60
C GLU A 134 -13.27 29.47 1.53
N PRO A 135 -12.95 30.77 1.45
CA PRO A 135 -12.00 31.25 0.44
C PRO A 135 -10.58 30.75 0.72
N VAL A 136 -9.93 30.25 -0.32
CA VAL A 136 -8.52 29.84 -0.21
C VAL A 136 -7.61 31.06 -0.19
N PRO A 137 -6.77 31.26 0.84
CA PRO A 137 -5.86 32.38 0.90
C PRO A 137 -4.87 32.38 -0.29
N THR A 138 -4.65 33.54 -0.91
CA THR A 138 -3.74 33.69 -2.06
C THR A 138 -2.32 33.19 -1.76
N VAL A 139 -1.87 33.33 -0.52
CA VAL A 139 -0.56 32.83 -0.07
C VAL A 139 -0.50 31.30 -0.17
N VAL A 140 -1.58 30.60 0.15
CA VAL A 140 -1.69 29.14 0.06
C VAL A 140 -1.68 28.70 -1.41
N ILE A 141 -2.47 29.37 -2.27
CA ILE A 141 -2.51 29.08 -3.71
C ILE A 141 -1.08 29.17 -4.30
N ARG A 142 -0.34 30.22 -3.98
CA ARG A 142 1.04 30.42 -4.47
C ARG A 142 2.02 29.41 -3.86
N ALA A 143 1.89 29.10 -2.56
CA ALA A 143 2.79 28.17 -1.89
C ALA A 143 2.68 26.75 -2.43
N TYR A 144 1.50 26.34 -2.88
CA TYR A 144 1.23 24.99 -3.36
C TYR A 144 0.85 24.93 -4.85
N GLU A 145 1.40 25.85 -5.63
CA GLU A 145 1.27 25.85 -7.09
C GLU A 145 1.56 24.47 -7.70
N GLY A 146 0.80 24.09 -8.74
CA GLY A 146 0.83 22.76 -9.35
C GLY A 146 0.10 21.68 -8.53
N THR A 147 -0.67 22.06 -7.50
CA THR A 147 -1.66 21.19 -6.86
C THR A 147 -3.02 21.51 -7.43
N HIS A 148 -3.77 20.48 -7.86
CA HIS A 148 -5.17 20.67 -8.25
C HIS A 148 -5.99 20.98 -7.01
N MET A 149 -6.43 22.21 -6.88
CA MET A 149 -7.26 22.68 -5.76
C MET A 149 -8.70 22.66 -6.21
N VAL A 150 -9.46 21.69 -5.70
CA VAL A 150 -10.82 21.45 -6.18
C VAL A 150 -11.81 21.38 -5.01
N ARG A 151 -12.96 22.05 -5.15
CA ARG A 151 -14.05 21.96 -4.18
C ARG A 151 -14.79 20.64 -4.36
N ALA A 152 -15.18 20.05 -3.24
CA ALA A 152 -15.87 18.78 -3.19
C ALA A 152 -16.87 18.75 -2.05
N ARG A 153 -17.98 18.03 -2.24
CA ARG A 153 -18.92 17.78 -1.15
C ARG A 153 -18.35 16.73 -0.20
N SER A 154 -18.26 17.06 1.09
CA SER A 154 -17.68 16.16 2.11
C SER A 154 -18.34 14.79 2.14
N GLU A 155 -19.65 14.70 1.91
CA GLU A 155 -20.38 13.43 1.82
C GLU A 155 -19.88 12.55 0.66
N GLN A 156 -19.74 13.12 -0.54
CA GLN A 156 -19.26 12.39 -1.71
C GLN A 156 -17.81 11.93 -1.53
N VAL A 157 -16.97 12.79 -0.92
CA VAL A 157 -15.59 12.46 -0.58
C VAL A 157 -15.53 11.35 0.45
N GLY A 158 -16.36 11.41 1.51
CA GLY A 158 -16.45 10.40 2.55
C GLY A 158 -16.87 9.03 2.03
N ASN A 159 -17.76 8.98 1.03
CA ASN A 159 -18.17 7.75 0.38
C ASN A 159 -17.04 7.11 -0.44
N PHE A 160 -16.11 7.90 -0.98
CA PHE A 160 -15.01 7.44 -1.78
C PHE A 160 -13.75 7.13 -0.96
N LEU A 161 -13.31 8.07 -0.12
CA LEU A 161 -12.08 7.90 0.65
C LEU A 161 -12.29 6.90 1.80
N ALA A 162 -11.36 5.94 1.93
CA ALA A 162 -11.42 4.90 2.93
C ALA A 162 -10.89 5.41 4.28
N LEU A 163 -11.75 5.55 5.27
CA LEU A 163 -11.36 5.76 6.66
C LEU A 163 -11.18 4.43 7.41
N PRO A 164 -10.52 4.43 8.58
CA PRO A 164 -10.47 3.27 9.45
C PRO A 164 -11.87 2.77 9.83
N SER A 165 -12.01 1.47 10.08
CA SER A 165 -13.30 0.91 10.50
C SER A 165 -13.83 1.60 11.75
N GLY A 166 -15.11 2.00 11.73
CA GLY A 166 -15.76 2.65 12.86
C GLY A 166 -15.50 4.16 12.98
N VAL A 167 -14.82 4.77 12.02
CA VAL A 167 -14.63 6.24 11.96
C VAL A 167 -15.62 6.83 10.97
N ASP A 168 -16.44 7.78 11.44
CA ASP A 168 -17.37 8.52 10.59
C ASP A 168 -16.60 9.45 9.63
N ALA A 169 -17.12 9.56 8.41
CA ALA A 169 -16.51 10.37 7.35
C ALA A 169 -16.82 11.88 7.53
N THR A 170 -16.39 12.42 8.66
CA THR A 170 -16.45 13.86 8.92
C THR A 170 -15.35 14.62 8.21
N PRO A 171 -15.50 15.91 7.88
CA PRO A 171 -14.42 16.72 7.32
C PRO A 171 -13.13 16.67 8.15
N ALA A 172 -13.24 16.67 9.47
CA ALA A 172 -12.11 16.55 10.39
C ALA A 172 -11.40 15.22 10.25
N ALA A 173 -12.12 14.08 10.21
CA ALA A 173 -11.53 12.75 10.02
C ALA A 173 -10.90 12.61 8.63
N LEU A 174 -11.55 13.10 7.59
CA LEU A 174 -10.99 13.14 6.24
C LEU A 174 -9.71 13.99 6.18
N GLY A 175 -9.63 15.08 6.93
CA GLY A 175 -8.45 15.93 7.02
C GLY A 175 -7.23 15.27 7.69
N GLN A 176 -7.38 14.15 8.39
CA GLN A 176 -6.26 13.51 9.10
C GLN A 176 -5.29 12.78 8.18
N HIS A 177 -5.73 12.32 7.03
CA HIS A 177 -4.98 11.39 6.19
C HIS A 177 -4.51 12.02 4.87
N ILE A 178 -3.52 11.37 4.26
CA ILE A 178 -3.17 11.52 2.85
C ILE A 178 -3.50 10.19 2.18
N TRP A 179 -4.12 10.23 1.01
CA TRP A 179 -4.43 9.03 0.23
C TRP A 179 -3.61 8.99 -1.05
N LEU A 180 -3.48 7.78 -1.60
CA LEU A 180 -2.82 7.56 -2.87
C LEU A 180 -3.75 6.78 -3.80
N ILE A 181 -3.97 7.34 -4.98
CA ILE A 181 -4.69 6.71 -6.08
C ILE A 181 -3.66 6.20 -7.08
N ASP A 182 -3.88 4.98 -7.58
CA ASP A 182 -3.01 4.34 -8.56
C ASP A 182 -3.25 4.87 -9.99
N PRO A 183 -2.34 4.61 -10.95
CA PRO A 183 -2.50 5.02 -12.35
C PRO A 183 -3.70 4.41 -13.07
N ARG A 184 -4.41 3.46 -12.47
CA ARG A 184 -5.65 2.85 -13.00
C ARG A 184 -6.91 3.43 -12.37
N ASN A 185 -6.77 4.57 -11.66
CA ASN A 185 -7.85 5.22 -10.94
C ASN A 185 -8.47 4.37 -9.82
N ASN A 186 -7.65 3.64 -9.05
CA ASN A 186 -8.11 2.97 -7.84
C ASN A 186 -7.48 3.62 -6.60
N LEU A 187 -8.28 3.86 -5.58
CA LEU A 187 -7.80 4.24 -4.26
C LEU A 187 -7.03 3.07 -3.67
N MET A 188 -5.73 3.23 -3.47
CA MET A 188 -4.83 2.15 -3.14
C MET A 188 -4.32 2.20 -1.70
N LEU A 189 -3.87 3.36 -1.25
CA LEU A 189 -3.26 3.54 0.07
C LEU A 189 -3.91 4.68 0.83
N ARG A 190 -3.95 4.52 2.15
CA ARG A 190 -4.21 5.58 3.11
C ARG A 190 -3.00 5.68 4.05
N PHE A 191 -2.39 6.84 4.12
CA PHE A 191 -1.33 7.09 5.09
C PHE A 191 -1.92 7.39 6.47
N PRO A 192 -1.20 7.08 7.56
CA PRO A 192 -1.67 7.34 8.92
C PRO A 192 -1.89 8.85 9.16
N GLU A 193 -2.53 9.15 10.27
CA GLU A 193 -2.69 10.52 10.75
C GLU A 193 -1.43 11.30 10.79
N ASN A 194 -0.85 12.12 10.88
CA ASN A 194 0.50 12.70 10.96
C ASN A 194 1.59 11.85 10.28
N PRO A 195 1.52 11.62 8.97
CA PRO A 195 2.46 10.75 8.28
C PRO A 195 3.90 11.31 8.37
N ASP A 196 4.84 10.40 8.63
CA ASP A 196 6.27 10.68 8.52
C ASP A 196 6.62 10.93 7.05
N PRO A 197 7.13 12.13 6.69
CA PRO A 197 7.43 12.48 5.31
C PRO A 197 8.44 11.56 4.64
N LEU A 198 9.42 11.03 5.40
CA LEU A 198 10.46 10.15 4.86
C LEU A 198 9.87 8.78 4.53
N ARG A 199 9.07 8.21 5.43
CA ARG A 199 8.43 6.92 5.22
C ARG A 199 7.41 6.97 4.09
N LEU A 200 6.62 8.04 4.00
CA LEU A 200 5.68 8.28 2.91
C LEU A 200 6.40 8.37 1.55
N ARG A 201 7.49 9.14 1.50
CA ARG A 201 8.34 9.24 0.30
C ARG A 201 8.90 7.88 -0.11
N ASP A 202 9.37 7.09 0.85
CA ASP A 202 9.97 5.79 0.58
C ASP A 202 8.94 4.80 0.02
N ASP A 203 7.70 4.81 0.52
CA ASP A 203 6.62 4.00 -0.05
C ASP A 203 6.27 4.41 -1.49
N ILE A 204 6.10 5.71 -1.74
CA ILE A 204 5.87 6.20 -3.09
C ILE A 204 7.06 5.86 -4.00
N GLY A 205 8.28 5.97 -3.50
CA GLY A 205 9.50 5.58 -4.23
C GLY A 205 9.49 4.11 -4.64
N LYS A 206 9.12 3.20 -3.75
CA LYS A 206 8.97 1.76 -4.05
C LYS A 206 7.91 1.52 -5.14
N LEU A 207 6.75 2.18 -5.03
CA LEU A 207 5.67 2.06 -6.01
C LEU A 207 6.10 2.54 -7.40
N LEU A 208 6.75 3.70 -7.48
CA LEU A 208 7.26 4.25 -8.73
C LEU A 208 8.34 3.37 -9.37
N HIS A 209 9.16 2.71 -8.54
CA HIS A 209 10.19 1.79 -9.03
C HIS A 209 9.59 0.48 -9.54
N ALA A 210 8.57 -0.06 -8.83
CA ALA A 210 7.90 -1.31 -9.20
C ALA A 210 6.95 -1.13 -10.39
N SER A 211 6.31 0.05 -10.51
CA SER A 211 5.35 0.35 -11.57
C SER A 211 6.04 0.80 -12.85
N ARG A 212 5.61 0.23 -13.99
CA ARG A 212 6.01 0.70 -15.33
C ARG A 212 4.98 1.68 -15.92
N ILE A 213 3.89 1.95 -15.21
CA ILE A 213 2.77 2.82 -15.64
C ILE A 213 2.85 4.11 -14.82
N GLY A 214 2.53 5.22 -15.44
CA GLY A 214 2.54 6.55 -14.82
C GLY A 214 3.65 7.43 -15.36
#